data_b795671756eaa1472b507d4ce51a5e79
#
_entry.id   b795671756eaa1472b507d4ce51a5e79
#
_cell.length_a   1.000
_cell.length_b   1.000
_cell.length_c   1.000
_cell.angle_alpha   90.00
_cell.angle_beta   90.00
_cell.angle_gamma   90.00
#
_symmetry.space_group_name_H-M   'P 1'
#
loop_
_entity.id
_entity.type
_entity.pdbx_description
1 polymer ?
#
loop_
_entity_poly.entity_id
_entity_poly.type
_entity_poly.pdbx_seq_one_letter_code
_entity_poly.pdbx_strand_id
1 'polypeptide(L)'
;AWFFIDIQPDQIDRFISITSDTQGVTSVSKTPMLRGRVTSLGGTPAEEFDMKGASAWVLRGDRALTWSATPPDSGEIIAGEWWPADYAGPPLASMSEEEARELGVWIGDSVTFNVLGRSISAEITNIRAVEWESFSINFVFVLSPGLLEAAPHSWMASTRVENDDAAIAVDRNVAAAFSNISAISVREAVATAQRVIGLLGAAVQLTALVTLVAGIAVLAGTVAS
;
A
#
# COMPACT_ATOMS: atom_id res chain seq x y z
N ALA A 1 3.59 12.44 -7.32
CA ALA A 1 2.32 12.05 -6.70
C ALA A 1 2.35 12.33 -5.20
N TRP A 2 1.21 12.71 -4.66
CA TRP A 2 0.98 12.86 -3.23
C TRP A 2 -0.11 11.91 -2.81
N PHE A 3 0.06 11.29 -1.63
CA PHE A 3 -0.96 10.50 -0.98
C PHE A 3 -1.51 11.25 0.24
N PHE A 4 -2.81 11.17 0.42
CA PHE A 4 -3.52 11.74 1.55
C PHE A 4 -4.25 10.61 2.28
N ILE A 5 -4.11 10.57 3.59
CA ILE A 5 -4.73 9.58 4.46
C ILE A 5 -5.55 10.24 5.56
N ASP A 6 -6.40 9.45 6.20
CA ASP A 6 -7.28 9.89 7.29
C ASP A 6 -8.34 10.94 6.89
N ILE A 7 -8.75 10.93 5.62
CA ILE A 7 -9.86 11.75 5.14
C ILE A 7 -11.17 11.13 5.65
N GLN A 8 -11.94 11.89 6.42
CA GLN A 8 -13.21 11.39 6.97
C GLN A 8 -14.31 11.40 5.89
N PRO A 9 -15.37 10.55 6.03
CA PRO A 9 -16.45 10.47 5.04
C PRO A 9 -17.16 11.80 4.79
N ASP A 10 -17.28 12.66 5.78
CA ASP A 10 -17.88 13.99 5.65
C ASP A 10 -16.93 15.03 5.02
N GLN A 11 -15.66 14.71 4.88
CA GLN A 11 -14.62 15.59 4.34
C GLN A 11 -14.29 15.31 2.87
N ILE A 12 -14.58 14.09 2.37
CA ILE A 12 -14.06 13.64 1.08
C ILE A 12 -14.48 14.51 -0.09
N ASP A 13 -15.73 14.96 -0.15
CA ASP A 13 -16.22 15.78 -1.26
C ASP A 13 -15.57 17.17 -1.26
N ARG A 14 -15.41 17.77 -0.08
CA ARG A 14 -14.69 19.02 0.08
C ARG A 14 -13.20 18.89 -0.25
N PHE A 15 -12.58 17.76 0.14
CA PHE A 15 -11.20 17.45 -0.20
C PHE A 15 -11.02 17.38 -1.73
N ILE A 16 -11.89 16.64 -2.43
CA ILE A 16 -11.85 16.52 -3.89
C ILE A 16 -12.00 17.89 -4.55
N SER A 17 -12.95 18.71 -4.11
CA SER A 17 -13.13 20.06 -4.66
C SER A 17 -11.86 20.91 -4.50
N ILE A 18 -11.29 21.01 -3.29
CA ILE A 18 -10.08 21.79 -3.01
C ILE A 18 -8.90 21.31 -3.85
N THR A 19 -8.71 20.00 -3.97
CA THR A 19 -7.57 19.44 -4.70
C THR A 19 -7.75 19.61 -6.21
N SER A 20 -8.94 19.34 -6.75
CA SER A 20 -9.22 19.46 -8.19
C SER A 20 -9.19 20.92 -8.67
N ASP A 21 -9.57 21.88 -7.82
CA ASP A 21 -9.55 23.31 -8.13
C ASP A 21 -8.14 23.91 -8.02
N THR A 22 -7.17 23.15 -7.48
CA THR A 22 -5.79 23.62 -7.37
C THR A 22 -5.10 23.55 -8.74
N GLN A 23 -4.57 24.68 -9.19
CA GLN A 23 -3.90 24.79 -10.50
C GLN A 23 -2.71 23.81 -10.59
N GLY A 24 -2.61 23.08 -11.70
CA GLY A 24 -1.55 22.11 -11.97
C GLY A 24 -1.83 20.71 -11.42
N VAL A 25 -3.03 20.46 -10.86
CA VAL A 25 -3.50 19.10 -10.56
C VAL A 25 -4.05 18.48 -11.84
N THR A 26 -3.53 17.29 -12.20
CA THR A 26 -3.94 16.57 -13.42
C THR A 26 -4.93 15.45 -13.14
N SER A 27 -4.87 14.83 -11.97
CA SER A 27 -5.84 13.84 -11.54
C SER A 27 -5.91 13.72 -10.03
N VAL A 28 -7.10 13.39 -9.54
CA VAL A 28 -7.35 13.03 -8.13
C VAL A 28 -8.08 11.70 -8.12
N SER A 29 -7.54 10.73 -7.41
CA SER A 29 -8.17 9.42 -7.18
C SER A 29 -8.48 9.27 -5.70
N LYS A 30 -9.60 8.63 -5.38
CA LYS A 30 -10.01 8.36 -4.00
C LYS A 30 -10.38 6.89 -3.83
N THR A 31 -10.09 6.34 -2.67
CA THR A 31 -10.41 4.96 -2.35
C THR A 31 -10.83 4.87 -0.88
N PRO A 32 -11.97 4.24 -0.55
CA PRO A 32 -12.35 4.01 0.84
C PRO A 32 -11.41 2.99 1.48
N MET A 33 -11.12 3.13 2.75
CA MET A 33 -10.22 2.25 3.47
C MET A 33 -10.68 2.06 4.90
N LEU A 34 -10.63 0.80 5.34
CA LEU A 34 -10.74 0.45 6.75
C LEU A 34 -9.68 -0.59 7.11
N ARG A 35 -9.50 -0.85 8.39
CA ARG A 35 -8.56 -1.85 8.87
C ARG A 35 -9.27 -3.13 9.26
N GLY A 36 -8.71 -4.26 8.86
CA GLY A 36 -9.16 -5.57 9.26
C GLY A 36 -8.00 -6.55 9.34
N ARG A 37 -8.15 -7.57 10.17
CA ARG A 37 -7.17 -8.63 10.33
C ARG A 37 -7.66 -9.88 9.63
N VAL A 38 -6.80 -10.50 8.82
CA VAL A 38 -7.06 -11.83 8.28
C VAL A 38 -7.02 -12.84 9.43
N THR A 39 -8.11 -13.58 9.61
CA THR A 39 -8.24 -14.62 10.64
C THR A 39 -8.18 -16.04 10.08
N SER A 40 -8.60 -16.22 8.82
CA SER A 40 -8.39 -17.47 8.09
C SER A 40 -8.28 -17.22 6.59
N LEU A 41 -7.60 -18.12 5.89
CA LEU A 41 -7.37 -18.05 4.46
C LEU A 41 -7.38 -19.47 3.89
N GLY A 42 -8.19 -19.75 2.84
CA GLY A 42 -8.36 -21.09 2.28
C GLY A 42 -8.87 -22.12 3.29
N GLY A 43 -9.64 -21.68 4.30
CA GLY A 43 -10.12 -22.53 5.38
C GLY A 43 -9.10 -22.80 6.50
N THR A 44 -7.84 -22.37 6.34
CA THR A 44 -6.79 -22.53 7.35
C THR A 44 -6.73 -21.28 8.23
N PRO A 45 -6.70 -21.42 9.58
CA PRO A 45 -6.47 -20.31 10.49
C PRO A 45 -5.16 -19.58 10.19
N ALA A 46 -5.14 -18.25 10.28
CA ALA A 46 -3.95 -17.45 9.99
C ALA A 46 -2.73 -17.83 10.86
N GLU A 47 -2.97 -18.32 12.06
CA GLU A 47 -1.93 -18.76 13.02
C GLU A 47 -1.19 -20.03 12.59
N GLU A 48 -1.80 -20.83 11.71
CA GLU A 48 -1.25 -22.11 11.23
C GLU A 48 -0.35 -21.95 9.99
N PHE A 49 -0.33 -20.76 9.39
CA PHE A 49 0.55 -20.48 8.26
C PHE A 49 2.01 -20.31 8.66
N ASP A 50 2.93 -20.69 7.76
CA ASP A 50 4.35 -20.42 7.98
C ASP A 50 4.62 -18.92 7.92
N MET A 51 4.92 -18.34 9.08
CA MET A 51 5.15 -16.91 9.26
C MET A 51 6.55 -16.46 8.81
N LYS A 52 7.33 -17.31 8.13
CA LYS A 52 8.67 -16.98 7.61
C LYS A 52 8.65 -16.55 6.15
N GLY A 53 7.56 -16.83 5.40
CA GLY A 53 7.39 -16.45 4.00
C GLY A 53 7.36 -14.92 3.81
N ALA A 54 7.70 -14.45 2.61
CA ALA A 54 7.70 -13.03 2.28
C ALA A 54 6.31 -12.41 2.44
N SER A 55 5.24 -13.12 2.06
CA SER A 55 3.85 -12.67 2.20
C SER A 55 3.22 -12.91 3.57
N ALA A 56 3.95 -13.48 4.53
CA ALA A 56 3.45 -13.67 5.90
C ALA A 56 3.03 -12.36 6.60
N TRP A 57 3.54 -11.23 6.13
CA TRP A 57 3.13 -9.91 6.61
C TRP A 57 1.62 -9.65 6.43
N VAL A 58 0.99 -10.26 5.41
CA VAL A 58 -0.45 -10.14 5.15
C VAL A 58 -1.28 -10.67 6.33
N LEU A 59 -0.80 -11.71 6.99
CA LEU A 59 -1.46 -12.39 8.11
C LEU A 59 -1.10 -11.77 9.48
N ARG A 60 -0.07 -10.89 9.51
CA ARG A 60 0.40 -10.27 10.77
C ARG A 60 -0.27 -8.92 11.01
N GLY A 61 -1.16 -8.86 11.99
CA GLY A 61 -1.82 -7.62 12.39
C GLY A 61 -2.87 -7.14 11.37
N ASP A 62 -3.26 -5.89 11.50
CA ASP A 62 -4.33 -5.32 10.69
C ASP A 62 -3.82 -4.91 9.31
N ARG A 63 -4.63 -5.19 8.30
CA ARG A 63 -4.41 -4.80 6.89
C ARG A 63 -5.40 -3.73 6.46
N ALA A 64 -4.96 -2.90 5.55
CA ALA A 64 -5.87 -2.02 4.84
C ALA A 64 -6.75 -2.85 3.91
N LEU A 65 -8.04 -2.71 4.04
CA LEU A 65 -9.07 -3.30 3.20
C LEU A 65 -9.80 -2.18 2.48
N THR A 66 -10.20 -2.46 1.27
CA THR A 66 -11.04 -1.57 0.46
C THR A 66 -12.16 -2.35 -0.21
N TRP A 67 -13.08 -1.64 -0.82
CA TRP A 67 -14.13 -2.21 -1.67
C TRP A 67 -14.29 -1.35 -2.92
N SER A 68 -14.70 -1.99 -4.00
CA SER A 68 -14.93 -1.29 -5.28
C SER A 68 -15.95 -2.06 -6.13
N ALA A 69 -16.83 -1.32 -6.80
CA ALA A 69 -17.74 -1.87 -7.81
C ALA A 69 -17.01 -2.17 -9.14
N THR A 70 -15.91 -1.46 -9.41
CA THR A 70 -15.12 -1.60 -10.64
C THR A 70 -13.70 -2.03 -10.34
N PRO A 71 -13.01 -2.71 -11.26
CA PRO A 71 -11.60 -3.03 -11.10
C PRO A 71 -10.79 -1.76 -10.81
N PRO A 72 -9.80 -1.83 -9.89
CA PRO A 72 -8.84 -0.72 -9.72
C PRO A 72 -8.05 -0.47 -11.01
N ASP A 73 -7.72 0.80 -11.27
CA ASP A 73 -6.87 1.19 -12.41
C ASP A 73 -5.46 0.59 -12.34
N SER A 74 -5.00 0.27 -11.13
CA SER A 74 -3.71 -0.34 -10.85
C SER A 74 -3.88 -1.84 -10.60
N GLY A 75 -3.73 -2.64 -11.62
CA GLY A 75 -3.73 -4.09 -11.49
C GLY A 75 -4.56 -4.78 -12.56
N GLU A 76 -3.91 -5.61 -13.35
CA GLU A 76 -4.55 -6.45 -14.35
C GLU A 76 -5.14 -7.69 -13.69
N ILE A 77 -6.37 -8.07 -14.06
CA ILE A 77 -6.97 -9.35 -13.65
C ILE A 77 -6.29 -10.45 -14.44
N ILE A 78 -5.56 -11.33 -13.77
CA ILE A 78 -4.82 -12.43 -14.40
C ILE A 78 -5.55 -13.75 -14.34
N ALA A 79 -6.52 -13.90 -13.43
CA ALA A 79 -7.37 -15.08 -13.31
C ALA A 79 -8.73 -14.71 -12.71
N GLY A 80 -9.77 -15.39 -13.15
CA GLY A 80 -11.15 -15.14 -12.76
C GLY A 80 -11.75 -13.91 -13.43
N GLU A 81 -12.87 -13.44 -12.91
CA GLU A 81 -13.61 -12.30 -13.44
C GLU A 81 -13.96 -11.34 -12.29
N TRP A 82 -14.03 -10.04 -12.61
CA TRP A 82 -14.55 -9.05 -11.68
C TRP A 82 -16.06 -9.20 -11.55
N TRP A 83 -16.59 -8.89 -10.38
CA TRP A 83 -18.04 -8.92 -10.15
C TRP A 83 -18.77 -7.83 -10.93
N PRO A 84 -20.06 -8.01 -11.25
CA PRO A 84 -20.89 -6.96 -11.82
C PRO A 84 -20.95 -5.71 -10.95
N ALA A 85 -21.04 -4.52 -11.56
CA ALA A 85 -21.05 -3.25 -10.84
C ALA A 85 -22.24 -3.10 -9.86
N ASP A 86 -23.34 -3.79 -10.13
CA ASP A 86 -24.55 -3.84 -9.31
C ASP A 86 -24.63 -5.09 -8.41
N TYR A 87 -23.49 -5.76 -8.19
CA TYR A 87 -23.42 -6.96 -7.36
C TYR A 87 -23.89 -6.70 -5.92
N ALA A 88 -24.86 -7.50 -5.47
CA ALA A 88 -25.46 -7.42 -4.14
C ALA A 88 -25.56 -8.79 -3.45
N GLY A 89 -24.70 -9.73 -3.85
CA GLY A 89 -24.64 -11.09 -3.29
C GLY A 89 -23.75 -11.20 -2.04
N PRO A 90 -23.40 -12.43 -1.65
CA PRO A 90 -22.44 -12.67 -0.59
C PRO A 90 -21.09 -12.00 -0.87
N PRO A 91 -20.30 -11.63 0.18
CA PRO A 91 -19.05 -10.92 -0.03
C PRO A 91 -18.07 -11.68 -0.93
N LEU A 92 -17.51 -11.00 -1.91
CA LEU A 92 -16.47 -11.49 -2.80
C LEU A 92 -15.18 -10.73 -2.55
N ALA A 93 -14.04 -11.36 -2.85
CA ALA A 93 -12.72 -10.77 -2.72
C ALA A 93 -11.90 -10.93 -4.00
N SER A 94 -11.19 -9.89 -4.34
CA SER A 94 -10.09 -9.91 -5.28
C SER A 94 -8.78 -9.88 -4.51
N MET A 95 -7.83 -10.75 -4.84
CA MET A 95 -6.56 -10.86 -4.13
C MET A 95 -5.38 -10.60 -5.07
N SER A 96 -4.30 -10.07 -4.52
CA SER A 96 -3.02 -9.90 -5.23
C SER A 96 -2.38 -11.26 -5.54
N GLU A 97 -1.80 -11.39 -6.74
CA GLU A 97 -1.21 -12.63 -7.25
C GLU A 97 -0.05 -13.13 -6.40
N GLU A 98 0.88 -12.24 -6.08
CA GLU A 98 2.09 -12.60 -5.35
C GLU A 98 1.76 -13.22 -4.00
N GLU A 99 0.90 -12.56 -3.23
CA GLU A 99 0.48 -13.03 -1.93
C GLU A 99 -0.40 -14.28 -2.02
N ALA A 100 -1.27 -14.37 -3.02
CA ALA A 100 -2.08 -15.57 -3.25
C ALA A 100 -1.21 -16.80 -3.52
N ARG A 101 -0.22 -16.65 -4.42
CA ARG A 101 0.70 -17.72 -4.77
C ARG A 101 1.57 -18.15 -3.59
N GLU A 102 2.14 -17.20 -2.83
CA GLU A 102 3.01 -17.51 -1.69
C GLU A 102 2.25 -18.12 -0.52
N LEU A 103 1.01 -17.72 -0.30
CA LEU A 103 0.15 -18.25 0.76
C LEU A 103 -0.61 -19.52 0.32
N GLY A 104 -0.48 -19.93 -0.93
CA GLY A 104 -1.03 -21.17 -1.45
C GLY A 104 -2.55 -21.18 -1.58
N VAL A 105 -3.15 -20.02 -1.89
CA VAL A 105 -4.60 -19.86 -2.07
C VAL A 105 -4.93 -19.38 -3.48
N TRP A 106 -6.15 -19.70 -3.93
CA TRP A 106 -6.58 -19.37 -5.28
C TRP A 106 -8.09 -19.07 -5.36
N ILE A 107 -8.59 -18.89 -6.57
CA ILE A 107 -10.01 -18.68 -6.86
C ILE A 107 -10.83 -19.84 -6.28
N GLY A 108 -11.95 -19.51 -5.62
CA GLY A 108 -12.83 -20.44 -4.91
C GLY A 108 -12.46 -20.64 -3.44
N ASP A 109 -11.27 -20.26 -3.03
CA ASP A 109 -10.91 -20.23 -1.60
C ASP A 109 -11.62 -19.07 -0.88
N SER A 110 -11.76 -19.21 0.44
CA SER A 110 -12.34 -18.18 1.28
C SER A 110 -11.27 -17.42 2.05
N VAL A 111 -11.49 -16.13 2.22
CA VAL A 111 -10.74 -15.30 3.17
C VAL A 111 -11.67 -14.76 4.24
N THR A 112 -11.29 -14.87 5.50
CA THR A 112 -12.07 -14.32 6.61
C THR A 112 -11.29 -13.21 7.29
N PHE A 113 -11.96 -12.08 7.49
CA PHE A 113 -11.42 -10.92 8.16
C PHE A 113 -12.14 -10.67 9.49
N ASN A 114 -11.41 -10.23 10.49
CA ASN A 114 -11.99 -9.54 11.63
C ASN A 114 -11.94 -8.03 11.37
N VAL A 115 -13.10 -7.40 11.28
CA VAL A 115 -13.25 -5.96 11.08
C VAL A 115 -14.06 -5.40 12.24
N LEU A 116 -13.45 -4.57 13.07
CA LEU A 116 -14.10 -3.96 14.24
C LEU A 116 -14.82 -4.99 15.15
N GLY A 117 -14.22 -6.18 15.32
CA GLY A 117 -14.79 -7.25 16.13
C GLY A 117 -15.83 -8.13 15.41
N ARG A 118 -16.15 -7.87 14.15
CA ARG A 118 -17.07 -8.68 13.33
C ARG A 118 -16.28 -9.55 12.37
N SER A 119 -16.65 -10.81 12.28
CA SER A 119 -16.08 -11.75 11.30
C SER A 119 -16.81 -11.62 9.96
N ILE A 120 -16.04 -11.40 8.91
CA ILE A 120 -16.50 -11.24 7.52
C ILE A 120 -15.77 -12.25 6.67
N SER A 121 -16.51 -13.16 6.03
CA SER A 121 -15.93 -14.12 5.08
C SER A 121 -16.31 -13.74 3.66
N ALA A 122 -15.32 -13.77 2.77
CA ALA A 122 -15.48 -13.50 1.34
C ALA A 122 -14.83 -14.61 0.51
N GLU A 123 -15.45 -14.95 -0.63
CA GLU A 123 -14.87 -15.87 -1.60
C GLU A 123 -13.91 -15.14 -2.52
N ILE A 124 -12.72 -15.68 -2.77
CA ILE A 124 -11.76 -15.16 -3.74
C ILE A 124 -12.27 -15.53 -5.15
N THR A 125 -12.71 -14.54 -5.91
CA THR A 125 -13.28 -14.75 -7.26
C THR A 125 -12.35 -14.33 -8.37
N ASN A 126 -11.34 -13.53 -8.06
CA ASN A 126 -10.32 -13.15 -9.04
C ASN A 126 -8.98 -12.84 -8.39
N ILE A 127 -7.94 -12.96 -9.19
CA ILE A 127 -6.56 -12.67 -8.83
C ILE A 127 -6.05 -11.53 -9.71
N ARG A 128 -5.35 -10.58 -9.10
CA ARG A 128 -4.81 -9.37 -9.76
C ARG A 128 -3.29 -9.34 -9.70
N ALA A 129 -2.65 -9.02 -10.81
CA ALA A 129 -1.28 -8.52 -10.79
C ALA A 129 -1.28 -7.10 -10.21
N VAL A 130 -0.60 -6.88 -9.09
CA VAL A 130 -0.51 -5.57 -8.43
C VAL A 130 0.89 -5.01 -8.58
N GLU A 131 0.99 -3.83 -9.17
CA GLU A 131 2.27 -3.12 -9.28
C GLU A 131 2.53 -2.30 -8.02
N TRP A 132 3.19 -2.91 -7.02
CA TRP A 132 3.51 -2.24 -5.76
C TRP A 132 4.42 -1.01 -5.91
N GLU A 133 5.23 -0.98 -6.97
CA GLU A 133 6.12 0.13 -7.27
C GLU A 133 5.41 1.30 -8.00
N SER A 134 4.17 1.11 -8.41
CA SER A 134 3.37 2.17 -9.03
C SER A 134 2.98 3.22 -7.97
N PHE A 135 2.88 4.49 -8.42
CA PHE A 135 2.37 5.58 -7.56
C PHE A 135 0.84 5.57 -7.46
N SER A 136 0.28 4.38 -7.27
CA SER A 136 -1.16 4.14 -7.11
C SER A 136 -1.47 3.60 -5.73
N ILE A 137 -2.71 3.78 -5.27
CA ILE A 137 -3.17 3.20 -4.01
C ILE A 137 -3.46 1.71 -4.27
N ASN A 138 -2.65 0.84 -3.69
CA ASN A 138 -2.72 -0.60 -3.88
C ASN A 138 -3.14 -1.32 -2.59
N PHE A 139 -3.90 -2.40 -2.76
CA PHE A 139 -4.38 -3.25 -1.67
C PHE A 139 -4.16 -4.71 -2.03
N VAL A 140 -3.82 -5.53 -1.04
CA VAL A 140 -3.79 -6.99 -1.21
C VAL A 140 -5.20 -7.51 -1.49
N PHE A 141 -6.18 -7.03 -0.73
CA PHE A 141 -7.58 -7.42 -0.86
C PHE A 141 -8.45 -6.23 -1.27
N VAL A 142 -9.28 -6.46 -2.28
CA VAL A 142 -10.40 -5.58 -2.63
C VAL A 142 -11.68 -6.40 -2.51
N LEU A 143 -12.66 -5.90 -1.78
CA LEU A 143 -13.94 -6.60 -1.57
C LEU A 143 -15.03 -6.05 -2.49
N SER A 144 -16.05 -6.86 -2.72
CA SER A 144 -17.27 -6.40 -3.38
C SER A 144 -17.99 -5.35 -2.52
N PRO A 145 -18.73 -4.41 -3.11
CA PRO A 145 -19.55 -3.45 -2.39
C PRO A 145 -20.61 -4.08 -1.48
N GLY A 146 -21.17 -3.29 -0.57
CA GLY A 146 -22.33 -3.61 0.23
C GLY A 146 -22.04 -3.80 1.71
N LEU A 147 -21.11 -4.68 2.08
CA LEU A 147 -20.92 -5.04 3.49
C LEU A 147 -20.09 -4.02 4.29
N LEU A 148 -19.04 -3.49 3.69
CA LEU A 148 -18.09 -2.58 4.38
C LEU A 148 -18.50 -1.11 4.32
N GLU A 149 -19.38 -0.73 3.42
CA GLU A 149 -19.81 0.66 3.21
C GLU A 149 -20.44 1.29 4.45
N ALA A 150 -21.19 0.49 5.21
CA ALA A 150 -21.83 0.94 6.44
C ALA A 150 -20.89 0.94 7.67
N ALA A 151 -19.69 0.38 7.54
CA ALA A 151 -18.72 0.37 8.62
C ALA A 151 -18.01 1.72 8.73
N PRO A 152 -17.59 2.14 9.94
CA PRO A 152 -16.71 3.29 10.09
C PRO A 152 -15.43 3.10 9.27
N HIS A 153 -15.18 4.02 8.34
CA HIS A 153 -14.04 3.98 7.44
C HIS A 153 -13.47 5.38 7.23
N SER A 154 -12.28 5.45 6.68
CA SER A 154 -11.70 6.68 6.15
C SER A 154 -11.47 6.56 4.64
N TRP A 155 -11.12 7.66 4.02
CA TRP A 155 -10.72 7.68 2.63
C TRP A 155 -9.22 7.91 2.52
N MET A 156 -8.63 7.27 1.55
CA MET A 156 -7.32 7.60 1.00
C MET A 156 -7.51 8.30 -0.33
N ALA A 157 -6.63 9.25 -0.64
CA ALA A 157 -6.62 9.87 -1.95
C ALA A 157 -5.19 9.98 -2.48
N SER A 158 -5.05 9.98 -3.79
CA SER A 158 -3.80 10.32 -4.46
C SER A 158 -4.03 11.44 -5.46
N THR A 159 -3.07 12.35 -5.57
CA THR A 159 -3.08 13.42 -6.55
C THR A 159 -1.86 13.34 -7.44
N ARG A 160 -2.07 13.53 -8.75
CA ARG A 160 -0.99 13.78 -9.71
C ARG A 160 -0.96 15.26 -10.04
N VAL A 161 0.23 15.81 -10.07
CA VAL A 161 0.48 17.23 -10.32
C VAL A 161 1.52 17.39 -11.42
N GLU A 162 1.47 18.47 -12.16
CA GLU A 162 2.36 18.77 -13.27
C GLU A 162 3.78 19.15 -12.80
N ASN A 163 3.88 19.85 -11.65
CA ASN A 163 5.13 20.40 -11.15
C ASN A 163 5.14 20.54 -9.63
N ASP A 164 6.26 21.00 -9.10
CA ASP A 164 6.48 21.13 -7.66
C ASP A 164 5.69 22.26 -7.03
N ASP A 165 5.45 23.35 -7.75
CA ASP A 165 4.65 24.48 -7.26
C ASP A 165 3.20 24.05 -7.04
N ALA A 166 2.65 23.25 -7.96
CA ALA A 166 1.32 22.64 -7.79
C ALA A 166 1.29 21.67 -6.61
N ALA A 167 2.36 20.88 -6.41
CA ALA A 167 2.47 19.99 -5.26
C ALA A 167 2.42 20.72 -3.92
N ILE A 168 3.19 21.81 -3.80
CA ILE A 168 3.22 22.66 -2.60
C ILE A 168 1.87 23.37 -2.41
N ALA A 169 1.23 23.79 -3.51
CA ALA A 169 -0.08 24.44 -3.45
C ALA A 169 -1.17 23.48 -2.93
N VAL A 170 -1.18 22.22 -3.40
CA VAL A 170 -2.11 21.19 -2.92
C VAL A 170 -1.91 20.95 -1.44
N ASP A 171 -0.66 20.69 -0.99
CA ASP A 171 -0.35 20.43 0.42
C ASP A 171 -0.81 21.61 1.30
N ARG A 172 -0.46 22.83 0.93
CA ARG A 172 -0.87 24.04 1.66
C ARG A 172 -2.39 24.19 1.73
N ASN A 173 -3.11 23.98 0.61
CA ASN A 173 -4.55 24.14 0.54
C ASN A 173 -5.28 23.08 1.39
N VAL A 174 -4.78 21.84 1.37
CA VAL A 174 -5.31 20.74 2.19
C VAL A 174 -5.02 21.01 3.67
N ALA A 175 -3.77 21.36 4.02
CA ALA A 175 -3.39 21.65 5.41
C ALA A 175 -4.16 22.86 6.00
N ALA A 176 -4.47 23.85 5.20
CA ALA A 176 -5.28 25.00 5.62
C ALA A 176 -6.77 24.64 5.85
N ALA A 177 -7.29 23.65 5.12
CA ALA A 177 -8.69 23.27 5.18
C ALA A 177 -8.99 22.15 6.19
N PHE A 178 -7.99 21.30 6.49
CA PHE A 178 -8.16 20.10 7.31
C PHE A 178 -6.95 19.91 8.25
N SER A 179 -7.21 19.72 9.53
CA SER A 179 -6.16 19.52 10.54
C SER A 179 -5.78 18.05 10.76
N ASN A 180 -6.62 17.13 10.30
CA ASN A 180 -6.47 15.69 10.52
C ASN A 180 -5.91 14.95 9.30
N ILE A 181 -5.97 15.52 8.09
CA ILE A 181 -5.51 14.86 6.88
C ILE A 181 -3.98 14.92 6.82
N SER A 182 -3.37 13.75 6.72
CA SER A 182 -1.92 13.63 6.57
C SER A 182 -1.53 13.49 5.10
N ALA A 183 -0.64 14.37 4.66
CA ALA A 183 -0.07 14.33 3.32
C ALA A 183 1.27 13.58 3.32
N ILE A 184 1.45 12.66 2.39
CA ILE A 184 2.66 11.85 2.22
C ILE A 184 3.21 12.11 0.82
N SER A 185 4.39 12.73 0.74
CA SER A 185 5.11 12.94 -0.50
C SER A 185 5.91 11.70 -0.88
N VAL A 186 5.60 11.10 -2.02
CA VAL A 186 6.37 9.98 -2.55
C VAL A 186 7.82 10.38 -2.81
N ARG A 187 8.05 11.60 -3.29
CA ARG A 187 9.40 12.11 -3.55
C ARG A 187 10.24 12.18 -2.29
N GLU A 188 9.68 12.67 -1.19
CA GLU A 188 10.40 12.75 0.09
C GLU A 188 10.71 11.37 0.65
N ALA A 189 9.79 10.41 0.51
CA ALA A 189 10.02 9.03 0.90
C ALA A 189 11.18 8.41 0.10
N VAL A 190 11.19 8.58 -1.24
CA VAL A 190 12.26 8.09 -2.12
C VAL A 190 13.58 8.80 -1.82
N ALA A 191 13.58 10.13 -1.67
CA ALA A 191 14.78 10.90 -1.36
C ALA A 191 15.38 10.50 -0.01
N THR A 192 14.54 10.21 0.97
CA THR A 192 14.98 9.73 2.29
C THR A 192 15.61 8.34 2.19
N ALA A 193 14.99 7.41 1.45
CA ALA A 193 15.53 6.08 1.20
C ALA A 193 16.90 6.15 0.48
N GLN A 194 17.01 6.97 -0.57
CA GLN A 194 18.28 7.17 -1.30
C GLN A 194 19.38 7.75 -0.40
N ARG A 195 19.05 8.69 0.49
CA ARG A 195 20.00 9.26 1.45
C ARG A 195 20.52 8.21 2.42
N VAL A 196 19.65 7.35 2.94
CA VAL A 196 20.04 6.26 3.84
C VAL A 196 20.96 5.27 3.12
N ILE A 197 20.61 4.87 1.90
CA ILE A 197 21.44 3.98 1.08
C ILE A 197 22.82 4.61 0.79
N GLY A 198 22.84 5.91 0.47
CA GLY A 198 24.07 6.65 0.24
C GLY A 198 24.99 6.69 1.47
N LEU A 199 24.42 6.90 2.67
CA LEU A 199 25.17 6.87 3.93
C LEU A 199 25.76 5.49 4.23
N LEU A 200 24.98 4.41 4.00
CA LEU A 200 25.45 3.03 4.14
C LEU A 200 26.59 2.73 3.15
N GLY A 201 26.46 3.15 1.90
CA GLY A 201 27.51 3.02 0.89
C GLY A 201 28.82 3.73 1.28
N ALA A 202 28.73 4.96 1.80
CA ALA A 202 29.89 5.71 2.29
C ALA A 202 30.56 5.03 3.49
N ALA A 203 29.78 4.46 4.42
CA ALA A 203 30.31 3.72 5.56
C ALA A 203 31.06 2.47 5.13
N VAL A 204 30.56 1.72 4.15
CA VAL A 204 31.22 0.53 3.58
C VAL A 204 32.53 0.92 2.89
N GLN A 205 32.53 2.01 2.11
CA GLN A 205 33.72 2.51 1.43
C GLN A 205 34.81 2.95 2.44
N LEU A 206 34.45 3.65 3.51
CA LEU A 206 35.37 4.04 4.57
C LEU A 206 36.00 2.82 5.24
N THR A 207 35.19 1.81 5.56
CA THR A 207 35.68 0.56 6.16
C THR A 207 36.64 -0.17 5.25
N ALA A 208 36.34 -0.26 3.95
CA ALA A 208 37.20 -0.86 2.94
C ALA A 208 38.54 -0.10 2.81
N LEU A 209 38.49 1.23 2.82
CA LEU A 209 39.70 2.09 2.76
C LEU A 209 40.60 1.88 3.98
N VAL A 210 40.03 1.87 5.19
CA VAL A 210 40.78 1.61 6.43
C VAL A 210 41.43 0.23 6.40
N THR A 211 40.72 -0.78 5.94
CA THR A 211 41.22 -2.16 5.83
C THR A 211 42.38 -2.22 4.80
N LEU A 212 42.25 -1.54 3.66
CA LEU A 212 43.27 -1.49 2.64
C LEU A 212 44.55 -0.79 3.18
N VAL A 213 44.40 0.35 3.83
CA VAL A 213 45.52 1.10 4.42
C VAL A 213 46.22 0.27 5.48
N ALA A 214 45.48 -0.38 6.36
CA ALA A 214 46.01 -1.29 7.39
C ALA A 214 46.78 -2.46 6.75
N GLY A 215 46.25 -3.07 5.71
CA GLY A 215 46.89 -4.16 4.96
C GLY A 215 48.23 -3.73 4.31
N ILE A 216 48.23 -2.54 3.67
CA ILE A 216 49.47 -1.95 3.11
C ILE A 216 50.51 -1.68 4.20
N ALA A 217 50.08 -1.13 5.33
CA ALA A 217 51.00 -0.82 6.44
C ALA A 217 51.64 -2.11 7.01
N VAL A 218 50.88 -3.18 7.16
CA VAL A 218 51.40 -4.49 7.59
C VAL A 218 52.41 -5.05 6.61
N LEU A 219 52.07 -5.03 5.29
CA LEU A 219 52.99 -5.49 4.25
C LEU A 219 54.30 -4.66 4.20
N ALA A 220 54.20 -3.35 4.31
CA ALA A 220 55.38 -2.48 4.35
C ALA A 220 56.25 -2.76 5.57
N GLY A 221 55.64 -3.02 6.72
CA GLY A 221 56.36 -3.39 7.95
C GLY A 221 57.09 -4.73 7.87
N THR A 222 56.52 -5.72 7.18
CA THR A 222 57.14 -7.04 6.98
C THR A 222 58.27 -7.04 5.98
N VAL A 223 58.29 -6.13 5.00
CA VAL A 223 59.38 -5.98 4.00
C VAL A 223 60.58 -5.17 4.60
N ALA A 224 60.35 -4.36 5.61
CA ALA A 224 61.37 -3.50 6.25
C ALA A 224 62.11 -4.19 7.42
N SER A 225 61.70 -5.36 7.83
CA SER A 225 62.31 -6.19 8.88
C SER A 225 63.15 -7.32 8.25
#